data_f9c0606ca61398df8480109a5ce472fb
#
_entry.id   f9c0606ca61398df8480109a5ce472fb
#
_cell.length_a   1.000
_cell.length_b   1.000
_cell.length_c   1.000
_cell.angle_alpha   90.00
_cell.angle_beta   90.00
_cell.angle_gamma   90.00
#
_symmetry.space_group_name_H-M   'P 1'
#
loop_
_entity.id
_entity.type
_entity.pdbx_description
1 polymer ?
#
loop_
_entity_poly.entity_id
_entity_poly.type
_entity_poly.pdbx_seq_one_letter_code
_entity_poly.pdbx_strand_id
1 'polypeptide(L)'
;MNGARTWAKSWEFTAQSLYVSLVGSTPPESFTRFIGDILGTPQGWKLIGLGTAIGFVFAVVVLSISVISFPLLLDRDVGLTVAVLTSLRAVRENPVTMAIWGLIVAAVLAIGFLPLFVGLAVAVPILAHASWHLYRKVVEPATPV
;
A
#
# COMPACT_ATOMS: atom_id res chain seq x y z
N MET A 1 3.33 -12.83 -24.78
CA MET A 1 4.29 -12.47 -23.70
C MET A 1 4.74 -10.99 -23.70
N ASN A 2 4.06 -10.07 -24.39
CA ASN A 2 4.49 -8.65 -24.50
C ASN A 2 3.80 -7.67 -23.52
N GLY A 3 2.74 -8.06 -22.86
CA GLY A 3 1.98 -7.16 -21.97
C GLY A 3 2.74 -6.71 -20.71
N ALA A 4 3.49 -7.62 -20.05
CA ALA A 4 4.22 -7.29 -18.83
C ALA A 4 5.35 -6.26 -19.06
N ARG A 5 5.95 -6.24 -20.25
CA ARG A 5 7.01 -5.28 -20.61
C ARG A 5 6.47 -3.86 -20.88
N THR A 6 5.22 -3.73 -21.30
CA THR A 6 4.59 -2.43 -21.53
C THR A 6 4.21 -1.73 -20.23
N TRP A 7 3.76 -2.46 -19.23
CA TRP A 7 3.45 -1.92 -17.89
C TRP A 7 4.70 -1.40 -17.17
N ALA A 8 5.80 -2.18 -17.20
CA ALA A 8 7.06 -1.76 -16.60
C ALA A 8 7.57 -0.46 -17.25
N LYS A 9 7.52 -0.36 -18.58
CA LYS A 9 7.95 0.84 -19.31
C LYS A 9 7.08 2.07 -19.03
N SER A 10 5.77 1.91 -18.88
CA SER A 10 4.89 3.05 -18.57
C SER A 10 5.14 3.58 -17.16
N TRP A 11 5.39 2.70 -16.19
CA TRP A 11 5.75 3.10 -14.84
C TRP A 11 7.12 3.79 -14.76
N GLU A 12 8.13 3.19 -15.40
CA GLU A 12 9.46 3.79 -15.50
C GLU A 12 9.41 5.17 -16.14
N PHE A 13 8.66 5.31 -17.24
CA PHE A 13 8.49 6.58 -17.93
C PHE A 13 7.80 7.63 -17.04
N THR A 14 6.74 7.23 -16.31
CA THR A 14 6.02 8.15 -15.41
C THR A 14 6.92 8.57 -14.24
N ALA A 15 7.63 7.63 -13.62
CA ALA A 15 8.55 7.92 -12.53
C ALA A 15 9.71 8.80 -12.98
N GLN A 16 10.28 8.52 -14.16
CA GLN A 16 11.36 9.29 -14.73
C GLN A 16 10.93 10.70 -15.15
N SER A 17 9.75 10.84 -15.76
CA SER A 17 9.22 12.17 -16.13
C SER A 17 8.91 13.02 -14.89
N LEU A 18 8.39 12.42 -13.83
CA LEU A 18 8.16 13.09 -12.55
C LEU A 18 9.50 13.54 -11.91
N TYR A 19 10.49 12.66 -11.91
CA TYR A 19 11.81 12.97 -11.38
C TYR A 19 12.47 14.11 -12.17
N VAL A 20 12.50 14.00 -13.51
CA VAL A 20 13.10 15.01 -14.39
C VAL A 20 12.41 16.37 -14.26
N SER A 21 11.08 16.39 -14.12
CA SER A 21 10.32 17.63 -13.99
C SER A 21 10.53 18.34 -12.65
N LEU A 22 10.86 17.61 -11.58
CA LEU A 22 11.00 18.16 -10.23
C LEU A 22 12.45 18.37 -9.79
N VAL A 23 13.36 17.51 -10.21
CA VAL A 23 14.76 17.49 -9.74
C VAL A 23 15.75 17.84 -10.84
N GLY A 24 15.39 17.67 -12.11
CA GLY A 24 16.24 17.95 -13.26
C GLY A 24 16.74 16.69 -13.98
N SER A 25 17.32 16.89 -15.16
CA SER A 25 17.75 15.80 -16.06
C SER A 25 19.15 15.23 -15.78
N THR A 26 19.90 15.81 -14.85
CA THR A 26 21.24 15.34 -14.48
C THR A 26 21.15 14.23 -13.45
N PRO A 27 21.64 13.01 -13.78
CA PRO A 27 21.71 11.93 -12.78
C PRO A 27 22.64 12.35 -11.63
N PRO A 28 22.30 12.00 -10.38
CA PRO A 28 23.16 12.34 -9.25
C PRO A 28 24.50 11.59 -9.35
N GLU A 29 25.60 12.30 -9.15
CA GLU A 29 26.96 11.77 -9.24
C GLU A 29 27.27 10.70 -8.17
N SER A 30 26.51 10.69 -7.05
CA SER A 30 26.67 9.73 -5.97
C SER A 30 25.36 9.62 -5.16
N PHE A 31 25.18 8.47 -4.48
CA PHE A 31 24.05 8.25 -3.59
C PHE A 31 23.99 9.28 -2.44
N THR A 32 25.13 9.65 -1.88
CA THR A 32 25.21 10.64 -0.80
C THR A 32 24.74 12.02 -1.27
N ARG A 33 25.12 12.41 -2.50
CA ARG A 33 24.69 13.68 -3.10
C ARG A 33 23.19 13.67 -3.38
N PHE A 34 22.66 12.56 -3.90
CA PHE A 34 21.23 12.36 -4.11
C PHE A 34 20.41 12.54 -2.82
N ILE A 35 20.83 11.92 -1.72
CA ILE A 35 20.16 12.08 -0.42
C ILE A 35 20.27 13.53 0.07
N GLY A 36 21.46 14.16 -0.08
CA GLY A 36 21.67 15.57 0.27
C GLY A 36 20.74 16.51 -0.50
N ASP A 37 20.58 16.30 -1.79
CA ASP A 37 19.73 17.12 -2.66
C ASP A 37 18.24 16.93 -2.32
N ILE A 38 17.80 15.68 -2.04
CA ILE A 38 16.41 15.41 -1.67
C ILE A 38 16.06 16.01 -0.30
N LEU A 39 16.91 15.85 0.69
CA LEU A 39 16.64 16.35 2.03
C LEU A 39 16.99 17.83 2.23
N GLY A 40 17.93 18.35 1.45
CA GLY A 40 18.45 19.70 1.58
C GLY A 40 17.78 20.76 0.69
N THR A 41 16.96 20.36 -0.28
CA THR A 41 16.37 21.30 -1.23
C THR A 41 14.84 21.38 -1.11
N PRO A 42 14.23 22.57 -1.39
CA PRO A 42 12.76 22.68 -1.45
C PRO A 42 12.13 21.77 -2.53
N GLN A 43 12.85 21.51 -3.61
CA GLN A 43 12.42 20.62 -4.69
C GLN A 43 12.36 19.17 -4.22
N GLY A 44 13.36 18.74 -3.44
CA GLY A 44 13.38 17.42 -2.82
C GLY A 44 12.20 17.20 -1.87
N TRP A 45 11.88 18.18 -1.05
CA TRP A 45 10.70 18.13 -0.17
C TRP A 45 9.36 18.08 -0.94
N LYS A 46 9.26 18.80 -2.07
CA LYS A 46 8.10 18.67 -2.97
C LYS A 46 7.99 17.26 -3.56
N LEU A 47 9.10 16.66 -3.95
CA LEU A 47 9.14 15.30 -4.48
C LEU A 47 8.68 14.29 -3.41
N ILE A 48 9.19 14.39 -2.18
CA ILE A 48 8.77 13.56 -1.05
C ILE A 48 7.27 13.75 -0.78
N GLY A 49 6.80 14.98 -0.69
CA GLY A 49 5.40 15.29 -0.40
C GLY A 49 4.45 14.75 -1.47
N LEU A 50 4.75 15.00 -2.75
CA LEU A 50 3.93 14.53 -3.86
C LEU A 50 3.98 13.00 -4.00
N GLY A 51 5.17 12.40 -3.88
CA GLY A 51 5.33 10.96 -3.92
C GLY A 51 4.58 10.27 -2.78
N THR A 52 4.67 10.83 -1.57
CA THR A 52 3.91 10.33 -0.40
C THR A 52 2.41 10.47 -0.60
N ALA A 53 1.93 11.61 -1.14
CA ALA A 53 0.50 11.81 -1.40
C ALA A 53 -0.05 10.82 -2.44
N ILE A 54 0.66 10.61 -3.53
CA ILE A 54 0.30 9.62 -4.56
C ILE A 54 0.32 8.20 -3.97
N GLY A 55 1.38 7.86 -3.24
CA GLY A 55 1.51 6.57 -2.57
C GLY A 55 0.40 6.33 -1.55
N PHE A 56 -0.01 7.36 -0.81
CA PHE A 56 -1.11 7.29 0.14
C PHE A 56 -2.45 7.01 -0.54
N VAL A 57 -2.77 7.71 -1.63
CA VAL A 57 -4.00 7.44 -2.41
C VAL A 57 -4.01 5.99 -2.92
N PHE A 58 -2.88 5.53 -3.46
CA PHE A 58 -2.75 4.16 -3.92
C PHE A 58 -2.92 3.15 -2.78
N ALA A 59 -2.31 3.40 -1.63
CA ALA A 59 -2.44 2.55 -0.45
C ALA A 59 -3.90 2.45 0.05
N VAL A 60 -4.64 3.56 0.07
CA VAL A 60 -6.06 3.58 0.42
C VAL A 60 -6.89 2.74 -0.54
N VAL A 61 -6.64 2.86 -1.85
CA VAL A 61 -7.35 2.04 -2.86
C VAL A 61 -7.05 0.56 -2.66
N VAL A 62 -5.78 0.19 -2.54
CA VAL A 62 -5.36 -1.21 -2.35
C VAL A 62 -5.93 -1.77 -1.05
N LEU A 63 -5.85 -1.04 0.06
CA LEU A 63 -6.42 -1.45 1.35
C LEU A 63 -7.93 -1.67 1.22
N SER A 64 -8.65 -0.74 0.59
CA SER A 64 -10.10 -0.81 0.42
C SER A 64 -10.55 -2.04 -0.37
N ILE A 65 -9.77 -2.45 -1.35
CA ILE A 65 -10.05 -3.63 -2.17
C ILE A 65 -9.68 -4.91 -1.41
N SER A 66 -8.60 -4.92 -0.64
CA SER A 66 -7.95 -6.15 -0.17
C SER A 66 -8.29 -6.52 1.28
N VAL A 67 -8.59 -5.56 2.15
CA VAL A 67 -8.67 -5.77 3.61
C VAL A 67 -9.65 -6.85 4.06
N ILE A 68 -10.78 -6.98 3.40
CA ILE A 68 -11.80 -8.01 3.66
C ILE A 68 -11.81 -9.09 2.58
N SER A 69 -11.48 -8.74 1.32
CA SER A 69 -11.59 -9.70 0.22
C SER A 69 -10.64 -10.88 0.36
N PHE A 70 -9.39 -10.68 0.81
CA PHE A 70 -8.46 -11.80 1.01
C PHE A 70 -8.94 -12.78 2.08
N PRO A 71 -9.26 -12.35 3.32
CA PRO A 71 -9.82 -13.26 4.32
C PRO A 71 -11.11 -13.92 3.87
N LEU A 72 -12.01 -13.20 3.20
CA LEU A 72 -13.28 -13.71 2.73
C LEU A 72 -13.13 -14.82 1.68
N LEU A 73 -12.18 -14.65 0.75
CA LEU A 73 -11.88 -15.67 -0.28
C LEU A 73 -11.23 -16.93 0.32
N LEU A 74 -10.58 -16.82 1.47
CA LEU A 74 -10.01 -17.96 2.20
C LEU A 74 -11.06 -18.67 3.07
N ASP A 75 -12.06 -17.94 3.56
CA ASP A 75 -13.07 -18.45 4.48
C ASP A 75 -14.30 -19.02 3.75
N ARG A 76 -14.64 -18.47 2.58
CA ARG A 76 -15.86 -18.81 1.85
C ARG A 76 -15.60 -18.99 0.36
N ASP A 77 -16.28 -19.93 -0.24
CA ASP A 77 -16.28 -20.14 -1.70
C ASP A 77 -17.18 -19.08 -2.38
N VAL A 78 -16.66 -17.85 -2.45
CA VAL A 78 -17.33 -16.72 -3.11
C VAL A 78 -16.50 -16.23 -4.30
N GLY A 79 -17.16 -15.70 -5.31
CA GLY A 79 -16.46 -15.12 -6.47
C GLY A 79 -15.67 -13.86 -6.10
N LEU A 80 -14.59 -13.59 -6.84
CA LEU A 80 -13.71 -12.42 -6.64
C LEU A 80 -14.51 -11.11 -6.60
N THR A 81 -15.48 -10.95 -7.50
CA THR A 81 -16.32 -9.75 -7.57
C THR A 81 -17.08 -9.52 -6.27
N VAL A 82 -17.68 -10.58 -5.70
CA VAL A 82 -18.39 -10.51 -4.43
C VAL A 82 -17.46 -10.14 -3.30
N ALA A 83 -16.27 -10.72 -3.26
CA ALA A 83 -15.28 -10.45 -2.23
C ALA A 83 -14.82 -8.97 -2.26
N VAL A 84 -14.52 -8.42 -3.45
CA VAL A 84 -14.11 -7.03 -3.62
C VAL A 84 -15.23 -6.06 -3.25
N LEU A 85 -16.45 -6.30 -3.70
CA LEU A 85 -17.61 -5.47 -3.36
C LEU A 85 -17.90 -5.49 -1.85
N THR A 86 -17.76 -6.64 -1.20
CA THR A 86 -17.92 -6.78 0.25
C THR A 86 -16.84 -5.97 0.98
N SER A 87 -15.58 -6.00 0.50
CA SER A 87 -14.50 -5.21 1.08
C SER A 87 -14.75 -3.71 0.97
N LEU A 88 -15.14 -3.22 -0.21
CA LEU A 88 -15.49 -1.82 -0.43
C LEU A 88 -16.68 -1.36 0.43
N ARG A 89 -17.69 -2.23 0.59
CA ARG A 89 -18.84 -1.96 1.43
C ARG A 89 -18.43 -1.88 2.91
N ALA A 90 -17.65 -2.83 3.40
CA ALA A 90 -17.15 -2.84 4.77
C ALA A 90 -16.35 -1.57 5.12
N VAL A 91 -15.51 -1.10 4.18
CA VAL A 91 -14.75 0.15 4.35
C VAL A 91 -15.68 1.37 4.42
N ARG A 92 -16.72 1.43 3.59
CA ARG A 92 -17.68 2.53 3.59
C ARG A 92 -18.54 2.56 4.84
N GLU A 93 -18.95 1.40 5.35
CA GLU A 93 -19.76 1.27 6.56
C GLU A 93 -18.97 1.50 7.85
N ASN A 94 -17.64 1.26 7.82
CA ASN A 94 -16.78 1.39 8.98
C ASN A 94 -15.53 2.26 8.71
N PRO A 95 -15.67 3.51 8.24
CA PRO A 95 -14.54 4.29 7.73
C PRO A 95 -13.49 4.58 8.82
N VAL A 96 -13.90 4.88 10.04
CA VAL A 96 -12.99 5.17 11.15
C VAL A 96 -12.18 3.93 11.55
N THR A 97 -12.84 2.78 11.69
CA THR A 97 -12.18 1.51 12.02
C THR A 97 -11.17 1.13 10.94
N MET A 98 -11.54 1.30 9.67
CA MET A 98 -10.66 0.98 8.54
C MET A 98 -9.50 1.96 8.41
N ALA A 99 -9.70 3.24 8.72
CA ALA A 99 -8.63 4.23 8.76
C ALA A 99 -7.62 3.93 9.87
N ILE A 100 -8.09 3.62 11.07
CA ILE A 100 -7.22 3.20 12.20
C ILE A 100 -6.46 1.92 11.84
N TRP A 101 -7.15 0.94 11.24
CA TRP A 101 -6.51 -0.29 10.79
C TRP A 101 -5.43 -0.03 9.74
N GLY A 102 -5.71 0.79 8.73
CA GLY A 102 -4.73 1.20 7.73
C GLY A 102 -3.51 1.89 8.34
N LEU A 103 -3.72 2.75 9.34
CA LEU A 103 -2.63 3.39 10.07
C LEU A 103 -1.77 2.38 10.85
N ILE A 104 -2.40 1.41 11.50
CA ILE A 104 -1.68 0.32 12.20
C ILE A 104 -0.84 -0.48 11.22
N VAL A 105 -1.42 -0.87 10.08
CA VAL A 105 -0.69 -1.59 9.01
C VAL A 105 0.51 -0.79 8.53
N ALA A 106 0.31 0.50 8.23
CA ALA A 106 1.40 1.38 7.78
C ALA A 106 2.52 1.50 8.84
N ALA A 107 2.16 1.69 10.11
CA ALA A 107 3.12 1.81 11.20
C ALA A 107 3.92 0.50 11.41
N VAL A 108 3.24 -0.65 11.43
CA VAL A 108 3.90 -1.96 11.62
C VAL A 108 4.83 -2.28 10.44
N LEU A 109 4.41 -1.98 9.20
CA LEU A 109 5.27 -2.16 8.03
C LEU A 109 6.45 -1.20 8.04
N ALA A 110 6.26 0.07 8.41
CA ALA A 110 7.35 1.04 8.53
C ALA A 110 8.40 0.59 9.56
N ILE A 111 7.96 0.13 10.74
CA ILE A 111 8.85 -0.40 11.77
C ILE A 111 9.55 -1.68 11.29
N GLY A 112 8.82 -2.57 10.60
CA GLY A 112 9.37 -3.80 10.03
C GLY A 112 10.40 -3.57 8.93
N PHE A 113 10.34 -2.43 8.25
CA PHE A 113 11.29 -2.04 7.23
C PHE A 113 12.63 -1.55 7.79
N LEU A 114 12.64 -0.94 8.98
CA LEU A 114 13.84 -0.34 9.60
C LEU A 114 15.02 -1.33 9.73
N PRO A 115 14.84 -2.58 10.21
CA PRO A 115 15.94 -3.54 10.28
C PRO A 115 16.16 -4.27 8.93
N LEU A 116 16.40 -3.52 7.85
CA LEU A 116 16.74 -4.07 6.52
C LEU A 116 15.78 -5.18 6.05
N PHE A 117 14.47 -4.93 6.16
CA PHE A 117 13.40 -5.87 5.79
C PHE A 117 13.24 -7.12 6.68
N VAL A 118 14.19 -7.44 7.56
CA VAL A 118 14.08 -8.62 8.44
C VAL A 118 12.86 -8.52 9.33
N GLY A 119 12.50 -7.32 9.79
CA GLY A 119 11.30 -7.09 10.59
C GLY A 119 10.00 -7.41 9.84
N LEU A 120 9.98 -7.38 8.51
CA LEU A 120 8.80 -7.76 7.73
C LEU A 120 8.49 -9.26 7.83
N ALA A 121 9.49 -10.11 8.06
CA ALA A 121 9.28 -11.54 8.28
C ALA A 121 8.42 -11.81 9.53
N VAL A 122 8.45 -10.91 10.50
CA VAL A 122 7.62 -10.97 11.71
C VAL A 122 6.34 -10.15 11.53
N ALA A 123 6.44 -8.95 10.96
CA ALA A 123 5.32 -8.03 10.78
C ALA A 123 4.21 -8.62 9.89
N VAL A 124 4.56 -9.28 8.78
CA VAL A 124 3.58 -9.82 7.82
C VAL A 124 2.70 -10.91 8.44
N PRO A 125 3.23 -11.95 9.12
CA PRO A 125 2.40 -12.95 9.79
C PRO A 125 1.48 -12.35 10.87
N ILE A 126 1.98 -11.38 11.65
CA ILE A 126 1.19 -10.69 12.68
C ILE A 126 0.03 -9.94 12.04
N LEU A 127 0.28 -9.17 10.97
CA LEU A 127 -0.75 -8.44 10.25
C LEU A 127 -1.77 -9.37 9.58
N ALA A 128 -1.32 -10.50 9.04
CA ALA A 128 -2.21 -11.50 8.45
C ALA A 128 -3.19 -12.06 9.50
N HIS A 129 -2.68 -12.41 10.68
CA HIS A 129 -3.50 -12.91 11.78
C HIS A 129 -4.46 -11.85 12.33
N ALA A 130 -3.98 -10.63 12.48
CA ALA A 130 -4.81 -9.51 12.94
C ALA A 130 -5.88 -9.11 11.91
N SER A 131 -5.58 -9.18 10.60
CA SER A 131 -6.57 -8.98 9.52
C SER A 131 -7.67 -10.03 9.56
N TRP A 132 -7.35 -11.27 9.89
CA TRP A 132 -8.35 -12.32 10.09
C TRP A 132 -9.33 -12.01 11.23
N HIS A 133 -8.81 -11.51 12.36
CA HIS A 133 -9.66 -11.08 13.47
C HIS A 133 -10.54 -9.87 13.13
N LEU A 134 -10.01 -8.90 12.37
CA LEU A 134 -10.79 -7.77 11.86
C LEU A 134 -11.92 -8.25 10.96
N TYR A 135 -11.61 -9.13 10.00
CA TYR A 135 -12.59 -9.73 9.08
C TYR A 135 -13.73 -10.37 9.84
N ARG A 136 -13.44 -11.21 10.84
CA ARG A 136 -14.46 -11.89 11.65
C ARG A 136 -15.36 -10.98 12.48
N LYS A 137 -14.90 -9.76 12.77
CA LYS A 137 -15.72 -8.77 13.48
C LYS A 137 -16.61 -7.94 12.54
N VAL A 138 -16.19 -7.79 11.29
CA VAL A 138 -16.89 -6.95 10.31
C VAL A 138 -17.88 -7.75 9.47
N VAL A 139 -17.56 -9.01 9.18
CA VAL A 139 -18.42 -9.93 8.42
C VAL A 139 -19.15 -10.82 9.42
N GLU A 140 -20.49 -10.78 9.42
CA GLU A 140 -21.31 -11.63 10.29
C GLU A 140 -20.93 -13.11 10.16
N PRO A 141 -20.84 -13.86 11.29
CA PRO A 141 -20.64 -15.29 11.24
C PRO A 141 -21.74 -15.92 10.39
N ALA A 142 -21.37 -16.86 9.51
CA ALA A 142 -22.39 -17.68 8.83
C ALA A 142 -23.23 -18.35 9.92
N THR A 143 -24.53 -18.07 9.99
CA THR A 143 -25.47 -18.81 10.84
C THR A 143 -25.35 -20.26 10.46
N PRO A 144 -25.04 -21.19 11.40
CA PRO A 144 -25.11 -22.62 11.10
C PRO A 144 -26.55 -22.94 10.74
N VAL A 145 -26.72 -23.53 9.54
CA VAL A 145 -27.99 -24.09 9.05
C VAL A 145 -28.25 -25.40 9.78
#